data_14b92434a8fbd1d50ba2bb54f67c9640
#
_entry.id   14b92434a8fbd1d50ba2bb54f67c9640
#
_cell.length_a   1.000
_cell.length_b   1.000
_cell.length_c   1.000
_cell.angle_alpha   90.00
_cell.angle_beta   90.00
_cell.angle_gamma   90.00
#
_symmetry.space_group_name_H-M   'P 1'
#
loop_
_entity.id
_entity.type
_entity.pdbx_description
1 polymer ?
#
loop_
_entity_poly.entity_id
_entity_poly.type
_entity_poly.pdbx_seq_one_letter_code
_entity_poly.pdbx_strand_id
1 'polypeptide(L)'
;RRARILSVAKGDEVPAVIDGERVVIRTDVQHVDALLSVLPRIDSASVVLVDGIHRDARSRETWQRIVGNSHAAVCYDLYYTGIVMLDQSKHKRCYTINF
;
A
#
# COMPACT_ATOMS: atom_id res chain seq x y z
N ARG A 1 4.28 16.42 13.35
CA ARG A 1 5.12 16.01 12.21
C ARG A 1 4.23 15.67 11.01
N ARG A 2 4.54 16.26 9.88
CA ARG A 2 3.74 16.03 8.67
C ARG A 2 4.28 14.85 7.88
N ALA A 3 3.39 14.03 7.34
CA ALA A 3 3.73 13.02 6.36
C ALA A 3 3.79 13.66 4.96
N ARG A 4 4.73 13.22 4.14
CA ARG A 4 4.80 13.62 2.74
C ARG A 4 3.81 12.76 1.94
N ILE A 5 3.04 13.38 1.07
CA ILE A 5 2.06 12.70 0.22
C ILE A 5 2.70 12.44 -1.13
N LEU A 6 2.70 11.17 -1.55
CA LEU A 6 3.23 10.74 -2.84
C LEU A 6 2.10 10.09 -3.64
N SER A 7 1.95 10.52 -4.90
CA SER A 7 1.02 9.89 -5.84
C SER A 7 1.80 9.32 -7.00
N VAL A 8 1.51 8.05 -7.33
CA VAL A 8 2.14 7.37 -8.47
C VAL A 8 1.05 7.08 -9.49
N ALA A 9 1.06 7.83 -10.59
CA ALA A 9 0.15 7.61 -11.69
C ALA A 9 0.68 6.53 -12.64
N LYS A 10 -0.20 6.02 -13.49
CA LYS A 10 0.17 5.02 -14.50
C LYS A 10 1.30 5.56 -15.38
N GLY A 11 2.37 4.79 -15.51
CA GLY A 11 3.54 5.18 -16.30
C GLY A 11 4.56 6.02 -15.57
N ASP A 12 4.27 6.47 -14.36
CA ASP A 12 5.21 7.24 -13.56
C ASP A 12 6.17 6.30 -12.82
N GLU A 13 7.38 6.79 -12.59
CA GLU A 13 8.29 6.10 -11.68
C GLU A 13 7.90 6.41 -10.24
N VAL A 14 8.19 5.47 -9.34
CA VAL A 14 8.00 5.71 -7.91
C VAL A 14 8.96 6.83 -7.49
N PRO A 15 8.47 7.91 -6.88
CA PRO A 15 9.34 8.98 -6.41
C PRO A 15 10.41 8.47 -5.45
N ALA A 16 11.56 9.11 -5.44
CA ALA A 16 12.63 8.77 -4.50
C ALA A 16 12.12 8.92 -3.06
N VAL A 17 12.34 7.89 -2.26
CA VAL A 17 11.93 7.85 -0.85
C VAL A 17 13.18 7.89 0.01
N ILE A 18 13.17 8.76 1.02
CA ILE A 18 14.23 8.81 2.03
C ILE A 18 13.98 7.68 3.03
N ASP A 19 14.99 6.89 3.32
CA ASP A 19 14.87 5.76 4.26
C ASP A 19 14.35 6.25 5.62
N GLY A 20 13.34 5.56 6.14
CA GLY A 20 12.70 5.93 7.38
C GLY A 20 11.72 7.11 7.28
N GLU A 21 11.44 7.58 6.08
CA GLU A 21 10.52 8.69 5.87
C GLU A 21 9.08 8.25 6.09
N ARG A 22 8.32 9.10 6.81
CA ARG A 22 6.89 8.90 6.97
C ARG A 22 6.15 9.48 5.76
N VAL A 23 5.44 8.63 5.04
CA VAL A 23 4.77 9.02 3.80
C VAL A 23 3.34 8.48 3.75
N VAL A 24 2.51 9.13 2.94
CA VAL A 24 1.23 8.58 2.48
C VAL A 24 1.39 8.37 0.98
N ILE A 25 1.35 7.13 0.55
CA ILE A 25 1.51 6.77 -0.86
C ILE A 25 0.14 6.38 -1.42
N ARG A 26 -0.24 7.01 -2.52
CA ARG A 26 -1.41 6.61 -3.29
C ARG A 26 -0.95 6.10 -4.64
N THR A 27 -1.32 4.88 -4.98
CA THR A 27 -0.88 4.23 -6.20
C THR A 27 -1.99 3.32 -6.74
N ASP A 28 -1.82 2.81 -7.95
CA ASP A 28 -2.70 1.81 -8.54
C ASP A 28 -2.09 0.42 -8.33
N VAL A 29 -2.95 -0.59 -8.24
CA VAL A 29 -2.51 -1.98 -8.07
C VAL A 29 -1.53 -2.45 -9.16
N GLN A 30 -1.55 -1.83 -10.34
CA GLN A 30 -0.63 -2.15 -11.43
C GLN A 30 0.83 -1.84 -11.09
N HIS A 31 1.09 -0.97 -10.11
CA HIS A 31 2.43 -0.58 -9.68
C HIS A 31 2.94 -1.41 -8.50
N VAL A 32 2.45 -2.63 -8.34
CA VAL A 32 2.73 -3.46 -7.17
C VAL A 32 4.23 -3.71 -6.96
N ASP A 33 4.99 -3.96 -8.00
CA ASP A 33 6.42 -4.29 -7.86
C ASP A 33 7.20 -3.09 -7.32
N ALA A 34 6.91 -1.91 -7.83
CA ALA A 34 7.51 -0.68 -7.33
C ALA A 34 7.08 -0.40 -5.89
N LEU A 35 5.81 -0.61 -5.57
CA LEU A 35 5.29 -0.44 -4.21
C LEU A 35 5.99 -1.37 -3.23
N LEU A 36 6.07 -2.66 -3.55
CA LEU A 36 6.68 -3.65 -2.65
C LEU A 36 8.16 -3.35 -2.41
N SER A 37 8.84 -2.73 -3.36
CA SER A 37 10.26 -2.38 -3.20
C SER A 37 10.49 -1.25 -2.20
N VAL A 38 9.50 -0.38 -1.98
CA VAL A 38 9.65 0.75 -1.06
C VAL A 38 9.09 0.47 0.34
N LEU A 39 8.24 -0.55 0.51
CA LEU A 39 7.63 -0.85 1.81
C LEU A 39 8.65 -1.00 2.94
N PRO A 40 9.79 -1.73 2.76
CA PRO A 40 10.76 -1.87 3.85
C PRO A 40 11.56 -0.61 4.14
N ARG A 41 11.46 0.41 3.28
CA ARG A 41 12.25 1.64 3.40
C ARG A 41 11.52 2.79 4.09
N ILE A 42 10.20 2.74 4.15
CA ILE A 42 9.40 3.83 4.70
C ILE A 42 9.09 3.58 6.18
N ASP A 43 8.76 4.66 6.89
CA ASP A 43 8.46 4.60 8.32
C ASP A 43 7.21 3.74 8.57
N SER A 44 7.19 3.03 9.69
CA SER A 44 6.06 2.17 10.07
C SER A 44 4.76 2.94 10.29
N ALA A 45 4.82 4.25 10.50
CA ALA A 45 3.64 5.11 10.58
C ALA A 45 3.11 5.54 9.21
N SER A 46 3.76 5.11 8.12
CA SER A 46 3.32 5.42 6.77
C SER A 46 2.05 4.65 6.40
N VAL A 47 1.28 5.20 5.47
CA VAL A 47 0.04 4.62 4.98
C VAL A 47 0.11 4.51 3.47
N VAL A 48 -0.37 3.40 2.93
CA VAL A 48 -0.42 3.15 1.49
C VAL A 48 -1.87 2.97 1.06
N LEU A 49 -2.28 3.69 0.03
CA LEU A 49 -3.59 3.58 -0.60
C LEU A 49 -3.40 2.96 -1.98
N VAL A 50 -4.05 1.84 -2.24
CA VAL A 50 -3.91 1.10 -3.50
C VAL A 50 -5.25 1.07 -4.21
N ASP A 51 -5.35 1.76 -5.34
CA ASP A 51 -6.57 1.82 -6.14
C ASP A 51 -6.70 0.62 -7.07
N GLY A 52 -7.92 0.24 -7.39
CA GLY A 52 -8.22 -0.76 -8.41
C GLY A 52 -8.06 -2.20 -7.97
N ILE A 53 -8.09 -2.49 -6.67
CA ILE A 53 -7.81 -3.83 -6.14
C ILE A 53 -8.82 -4.90 -6.55
N HIS A 54 -10.03 -4.51 -6.94
CA HIS A 54 -11.07 -5.44 -7.41
C HIS A 54 -11.49 -5.19 -8.85
N ARG A 55 -10.64 -4.51 -9.64
CA ARG A 55 -10.96 -4.18 -11.02
C ARG A 55 -11.19 -5.42 -11.88
N ASP A 56 -10.38 -6.46 -11.67
CA ASP A 56 -10.47 -7.74 -12.36
C ASP A 56 -9.80 -8.83 -11.52
N ALA A 57 -9.79 -10.07 -12.02
CA ALA A 57 -9.21 -11.19 -11.29
C ALA A 57 -7.71 -11.00 -11.02
N ARG A 58 -6.98 -10.45 -12.00
CA ARG A 58 -5.55 -10.19 -11.86
C ARG A 58 -5.27 -9.15 -10.79
N SER A 59 -6.09 -8.10 -10.74
CA SER A 59 -5.97 -7.06 -9.71
C SER A 59 -6.21 -7.63 -8.32
N ARG A 60 -7.19 -8.53 -8.17
CA ARG A 60 -7.46 -9.20 -6.89
C ARG A 60 -6.28 -10.07 -6.45
N GLU A 61 -5.67 -10.81 -7.37
CA GLU A 61 -4.48 -11.61 -7.07
C GLU A 61 -3.32 -10.72 -6.63
N THR A 62 -3.12 -9.60 -7.33
CA THR A 62 -2.08 -8.64 -7.01
C THR A 62 -2.30 -8.03 -5.61
N TRP A 63 -3.54 -7.71 -5.28
CA TRP A 63 -3.88 -7.23 -3.93
C TRP A 63 -3.51 -8.27 -2.87
N GLN A 64 -3.75 -9.55 -3.13
CA GLN A 64 -3.38 -10.62 -2.20
C GLN A 64 -1.86 -10.72 -2.01
N ARG A 65 -1.07 -10.42 -3.03
CA ARG A 65 0.39 -10.33 -2.89
C ARG A 65 0.79 -9.20 -1.94
N ILE A 66 0.13 -8.06 -2.02
CA ILE A 66 0.39 -6.92 -1.13
C ILE A 66 0.01 -7.30 0.31
N VAL A 67 -1.17 -7.85 0.50
CA VAL A 67 -1.66 -8.30 1.82
C VAL A 67 -0.73 -9.33 2.44
N GLY A 68 -0.17 -10.22 1.62
CA GLY A 68 0.74 -11.26 2.07
C GLY A 68 2.16 -10.79 2.36
N ASN A 69 2.49 -9.54 2.06
CA ASN A 69 3.83 -9.00 2.31
C ASN A 69 4.08 -8.86 3.82
N SER A 70 5.28 -9.19 4.27
CA SER A 70 5.63 -9.15 5.69
C SER A 70 5.58 -7.75 6.30
N HIS A 71 5.70 -6.71 5.49
CA HIS A 71 5.62 -5.33 5.96
C HIS A 71 4.18 -4.80 6.05
N ALA A 72 3.22 -5.49 5.45
CA ALA A 72 1.80 -5.12 5.52
C ALA A 72 1.21 -5.64 6.83
N ALA A 73 1.08 -4.79 7.83
CA ALA A 73 0.61 -5.19 9.15
C ALA A 73 -0.92 -5.18 9.23
N VAL A 74 -1.56 -4.11 8.80
CA VAL A 74 -3.03 -3.98 8.81
C VAL A 74 -3.48 -3.57 7.42
N CYS A 75 -4.44 -4.29 6.87
CA CYS A 75 -4.98 -4.04 5.54
C CYS A 75 -6.49 -3.86 5.61
N TYR A 76 -7.01 -2.89 4.86
CA TYR A 76 -8.44 -2.67 4.71
C TYR A 76 -8.81 -2.78 3.24
N ASP A 77 -9.72 -3.69 2.92
CA ASP A 77 -10.27 -3.83 1.58
C ASP A 77 -11.60 -3.05 1.52
N LEU A 78 -11.57 -1.90 0.86
CA LEU A 78 -12.74 -1.04 0.70
C LEU A 78 -13.39 -1.21 -0.68
N TYR A 79 -13.12 -2.33 -1.33
CA TYR A 79 -13.57 -2.70 -2.66
C TYR A 79 -12.84 -1.96 -3.79
N TYR A 80 -12.96 -0.63 -3.86
CA TYR A 80 -12.29 0.16 -4.90
C TYR A 80 -10.86 0.50 -4.55
N THR A 81 -10.56 0.63 -3.26
CA THR A 81 -9.26 1.03 -2.76
C THR A 81 -8.89 0.14 -1.57
N GLY A 82 -7.64 -0.30 -1.54
CA GLY A 82 -7.08 -0.95 -0.37
C GLY A 82 -6.23 0.03 0.43
N ILE A 83 -6.27 -0.09 1.75
CA ILE A 83 -5.42 0.67 2.65
C ILE A 83 -4.47 -0.29 3.33
N VAL A 84 -3.18 0.04 3.31
CA VAL A 84 -2.14 -0.77 3.95
C VAL A 84 -1.43 0.09 4.99
N MET A 85 -1.37 -0.42 6.22
CA MET A 85 -0.66 0.21 7.32
C MET A 85 0.49 -0.71 7.74
N LEU A 86 1.64 -0.11 8.07
CA LEU A 86 2.90 -0.83 8.22
C LEU A 86 3.35 -1.00 9.68
N ASP A 87 2.53 -0.62 10.65
CA ASP A 87 2.89 -0.67 12.06
C ASP A 87 3.02 -2.11 12.55
N GLN A 88 4.24 -2.60 12.63
CA GLN A 88 4.55 -3.98 13.01
C GLN A 88 4.31 -4.27 14.49
N SER A 89 4.01 -3.26 15.32
CA SER A 89 3.60 -3.48 16.70
C SER A 89 2.19 -4.06 16.80
N LYS A 90 1.43 -3.98 15.72
CA LYS A 90 0.09 -4.56 15.64
C LYS A 90 0.15 -6.00 15.13
N HIS A 91 -0.79 -6.83 15.57
CA HIS A 91 -0.96 -8.14 14.96
C HIS A 91 -1.44 -7.98 13.51
N LYS A 92 -0.93 -8.82 12.63
CA LYS A 92 -1.34 -8.78 11.22
C LYS A 92 -2.83 -9.06 11.11
N ARG A 93 -3.56 -8.13 10.49
CA ARG A 93 -5.00 -8.24 10.32
C ARG A 93 -5.41 -7.64 8.98
N CYS A 94 -6.36 -8.29 8.32
CA CYS A 94 -6.93 -7.79 7.09
C CYS A 94 -8.44 -7.75 7.25
N TYR A 95 -9.04 -6.62 6.86
CA TYR A 95 -10.47 -6.37 7.00
C TYR A 95 -11.07 -6.11 5.63
N THR A 96 -12.27 -6.61 5.41
CA THR A 96 -13.08 -6.25 4.25
C THR A 96 -14.26 -5.41 4.75
N ILE A 97 -14.40 -4.22 4.20
CA ILE A 97 -15.46 -3.29 4.58
C ILE A 97 -16.46 -3.19 3.43
N ASN A 98 -17.68 -3.57 3.70
CA ASN A 98 -18.77 -3.51 2.74
C ASN A 98 -19.59 -2.23 2.94
N PHE A 99 -19.86 -1.56 1.85
CA PHE A 99 -20.66 -0.35 1.85
C PHE A 99 -22.08 -0.64 1.40
#